data_1d3c1e1f20c1f62144a7ae847baf7b9a
#
_entry.id   1d3c1e1f20c1f62144a7ae847baf7b9a
#
_cell.length_a   1.000
_cell.length_b   1.000
_cell.length_c   1.000
_cell.angle_alpha   90.00
_cell.angle_beta   90.00
_cell.angle_gamma   90.00
#
_symmetry.space_group_name_H-M   'P 1'
#
loop_
_entity.id
_entity.type
_entity.pdbx_description
1 polymer ?
#
loop_
_entity_poly.entity_id
_entity_poly.type
_entity_poly.pdbx_seq_one_letter_code
_entity_poly.pdbx_strand_id
1 'polypeptide(L)'
;MTASAGSVQRTDVLIGGAGFAGLALAIALRQGLAPSFSVTVVDPALGRASKDGRASAIVAAARRLFETIGVWQNIEAQPILDMVVTDSRLSDVVRPVFLTFEGDVEPGEPFAHMIENSPLSAALTQKAQDEGVVLRSSAVADFERPPDRVDVTLSDGGTLAARLLVAADGAHSAIRERAAIPTNGFSYSQSALVTTVAHERDHQGRAEEHFLPAGPFAILPLKRDPVVGHRSSIVWTERAQEAARIVALPEPDFHAELERRFGLHLGEINAIGPRRVLPLGLSVARAFVAERLALVGDAAHVIHPIAGQGLNMGLKDVAALAEVLVDAVRLGLDPGSLAVLERYQRWRRFDTVAMGLATDGLNRLFSNQSDLLRLVRDVGLGMVDRLPALKQLFIREAAGLVGEVPKLLRGEAL
;
A
#
# COMPACT_ATOMS: atom_id res chain seq x y z
N MET A 1 0.54 33.21 39.63
CA MET A 1 -0.39 32.72 38.58
C MET A 1 -0.08 31.24 38.36
N THR A 2 -0.87 30.40 39.01
CA THR A 2 -0.75 28.93 38.85
C THR A 2 -1.30 28.55 37.49
N ALA A 3 -0.44 28.11 36.58
CA ALA A 3 -0.87 27.49 35.33
C ALA A 3 -1.78 26.29 35.70
N SER A 4 -3.03 26.34 35.24
CA SER A 4 -3.95 25.23 35.32
C SER A 4 -3.29 24.04 34.62
N ALA A 5 -2.94 23.00 35.38
CA ALA A 5 -2.52 21.74 34.83
C ALA A 5 -3.72 21.21 34.00
N GLY A 6 -3.69 21.43 32.69
CA GLY A 6 -4.69 20.88 31.79
C GLY A 6 -4.73 19.38 31.99
N SER A 7 -5.90 18.82 32.19
CA SER A 7 -6.08 17.36 32.33
C SER A 7 -5.51 16.67 31.10
N VAL A 8 -4.48 15.85 31.29
CA VAL A 8 -3.89 15.06 30.21
C VAL A 8 -5.01 14.19 29.62
N GLN A 9 -5.33 14.40 28.36
CA GLN A 9 -6.33 13.60 27.65
C GLN A 9 -5.81 12.17 27.51
N ARG A 10 -6.64 11.18 27.79
CA ARG A 10 -6.27 9.75 27.74
C ARG A 10 -6.95 9.07 26.56
N THR A 11 -6.23 8.13 25.95
CA THR A 11 -6.73 7.22 24.92
C THR A 11 -6.10 5.84 25.12
N ASP A 12 -6.78 4.76 24.73
CA ASP A 12 -6.18 3.43 24.82
C ASP A 12 -5.14 3.23 23.73
N VAL A 13 -5.46 3.62 22.47
CA VAL A 13 -4.53 3.56 21.34
C VAL A 13 -4.45 4.92 20.68
N LEU A 14 -3.23 5.44 20.52
CA LEU A 14 -2.92 6.60 19.70
C LEU A 14 -2.25 6.14 18.40
N ILE A 15 -2.80 6.53 17.26
CA ILE A 15 -2.25 6.21 15.94
C ILE A 15 -1.72 7.51 15.32
N GLY A 16 -0.43 7.56 15.02
CA GLY A 16 0.20 8.64 14.28
C GLY A 16 0.16 8.33 12.78
N GLY A 17 -0.64 9.10 12.04
CA GLY A 17 -0.87 8.97 10.61
C GLY A 17 -2.29 8.52 10.25
N ALA A 18 -3.01 9.36 9.50
CA ALA A 18 -4.36 9.11 8.97
C ALA A 18 -4.33 8.62 7.51
N GLY A 19 -3.29 7.90 7.12
CA GLY A 19 -3.22 7.16 5.87
C GLY A 19 -4.16 5.94 5.89
N PHE A 20 -4.23 5.20 4.79
CA PHE A 20 -5.11 4.03 4.66
C PHE A 20 -4.91 2.99 5.78
N ALA A 21 -3.65 2.71 6.13
CA ALA A 21 -3.33 1.76 7.20
C ALA A 21 -3.77 2.27 8.58
N GLY A 22 -3.49 3.53 8.92
CA GLY A 22 -3.84 4.10 10.21
C GLY A 22 -5.35 4.18 10.44
N LEU A 23 -6.11 4.64 9.44
CA LEU A 23 -7.57 4.71 9.52
C LEU A 23 -8.22 3.32 9.54
N ALA A 24 -7.75 2.38 8.70
CA ALA A 24 -8.28 1.01 8.70
C ALA A 24 -8.03 0.30 10.04
N LEU A 25 -6.85 0.50 10.65
CA LEU A 25 -6.56 -0.03 12.00
C LEU A 25 -7.50 0.58 13.04
N ALA A 26 -7.69 1.89 13.01
CA ALA A 26 -8.57 2.59 13.94
C ALA A 26 -10.01 2.05 13.88
N ILE A 27 -10.55 1.88 12.68
CA ILE A 27 -11.89 1.32 12.45
C ILE A 27 -11.96 -0.12 12.98
N ALA A 28 -11.00 -0.97 12.61
CA ALA A 28 -10.97 -2.37 13.03
C ALA A 28 -10.93 -2.51 14.57
N LEU A 29 -10.15 -1.70 15.27
CA LEU A 29 -10.09 -1.69 16.73
C LEU A 29 -11.40 -1.23 17.37
N ARG A 30 -12.05 -0.20 16.80
CA ARG A 30 -13.34 0.29 17.31
C ARG A 30 -14.46 -0.73 17.14
N GLN A 31 -14.47 -1.48 16.05
CA GLN A 31 -15.45 -2.54 15.80
C GLN A 31 -15.17 -3.81 16.61
N GLY A 32 -13.89 -4.15 16.80
CA GLY A 32 -13.49 -5.37 17.53
C GLY A 32 -13.57 -5.25 19.06
N LEU A 33 -13.65 -4.03 19.61
CA LEU A 33 -13.57 -3.77 21.05
C LEU A 33 -14.79 -3.02 21.58
N ALA A 34 -14.96 -3.04 22.91
CA ALA A 34 -16.07 -2.36 23.57
C ALA A 34 -16.07 -0.85 23.32
N PRO A 35 -17.24 -0.17 23.34
CA PRO A 35 -17.33 1.29 23.13
C PRO A 35 -16.48 2.12 24.09
N SER A 36 -16.13 1.60 25.25
CA SER A 36 -15.24 2.24 26.23
C SER A 36 -13.77 2.25 25.82
N PHE A 37 -13.36 1.40 24.85
CA PHE A 37 -11.99 1.39 24.33
C PHE A 37 -11.79 2.54 23.34
N SER A 38 -10.96 3.48 23.70
CA SER A 38 -10.78 4.73 22.95
C SER A 38 -9.62 4.65 21.94
N VAL A 39 -9.87 5.13 20.73
CA VAL A 39 -8.86 5.23 19.66
C VAL A 39 -8.79 6.67 19.17
N THR A 40 -7.59 7.23 19.14
CA THR A 40 -7.31 8.56 18.61
C THR A 40 -6.34 8.44 17.43
N VAL A 41 -6.64 9.12 16.33
CA VAL A 41 -5.74 9.25 15.17
C VAL A 41 -5.29 10.69 15.06
N VAL A 42 -3.98 10.91 14.92
CA VAL A 42 -3.41 12.23 14.71
C VAL A 42 -2.69 12.29 13.36
N ASP A 43 -3.00 13.30 12.55
CA ASP A 43 -2.32 13.55 11.27
C ASP A 43 -2.49 15.04 10.90
N PRO A 44 -1.43 15.75 10.50
CA PRO A 44 -1.52 17.17 10.16
C PRO A 44 -2.33 17.43 8.86
N ALA A 45 -2.59 16.42 8.05
CA ALA A 45 -3.39 16.51 6.83
C ALA A 45 -4.91 16.37 7.08
N LEU A 46 -5.34 15.93 8.26
CA LEU A 46 -6.76 15.81 8.61
C LEU A 46 -7.51 17.14 8.44
N GLY A 47 -8.71 17.06 7.90
CA GLY A 47 -9.53 18.23 7.58
C GLY A 47 -9.17 18.93 6.26
N ARG A 48 -8.17 18.41 5.53
CA ARG A 48 -7.82 18.89 4.18
C ARG A 48 -8.28 17.89 3.13
N ALA A 49 -8.81 18.39 2.01
CA ALA A 49 -9.14 17.52 0.88
C ALA A 49 -7.86 16.85 0.35
N SER A 50 -7.92 15.54 0.15
CA SER A 50 -6.82 14.81 -0.48
C SER A 50 -6.63 15.30 -1.92
N LYS A 51 -5.40 15.67 -2.27
CA LYS A 51 -4.99 15.99 -3.65
C LYS A 51 -4.24 14.81 -4.29
N ASP A 52 -4.39 13.61 -3.75
CA ASP A 52 -3.74 12.41 -4.27
C ASP A 52 -4.54 11.87 -5.46
N GLY A 53 -4.14 12.24 -6.67
CA GLY A 53 -4.73 11.75 -7.91
C GLY A 53 -4.18 10.38 -8.36
N ARG A 54 -3.49 9.65 -7.49
CA ARG A 54 -3.04 8.28 -7.77
C ARG A 54 -4.17 7.29 -7.55
N ALA A 55 -3.97 6.09 -8.08
CA ALA A 55 -4.80 4.93 -7.78
C ALA A 55 -3.95 3.81 -7.19
N SER A 56 -4.60 2.93 -6.45
CA SER A 56 -3.98 1.76 -5.81
C SER A 56 -4.68 0.48 -6.23
N ALA A 57 -3.91 -0.57 -6.46
CA ALA A 57 -4.42 -1.92 -6.64
C ALA A 57 -4.71 -2.53 -5.25
N ILE A 58 -5.95 -2.88 -5.00
CA ILE A 58 -6.42 -3.54 -3.78
C ILE A 58 -6.65 -5.01 -4.11
N VAL A 59 -5.82 -5.89 -3.55
CA VAL A 59 -5.93 -7.34 -3.76
C VAL A 59 -7.13 -7.94 -3.03
N ALA A 60 -7.57 -9.13 -3.43
CA ALA A 60 -8.77 -9.79 -2.88
C ALA A 60 -8.78 -9.84 -1.36
N ALA A 61 -7.67 -10.22 -0.72
CA ALA A 61 -7.58 -10.24 0.75
C ALA A 61 -7.81 -8.86 1.38
N ALA A 62 -7.21 -7.80 0.82
CA ALA A 62 -7.38 -6.43 1.31
C ALA A 62 -8.81 -5.90 1.04
N ARG A 63 -9.43 -6.30 -0.08
CA ARG A 63 -10.85 -6.05 -0.34
C ARG A 63 -11.74 -6.64 0.74
N ARG A 64 -11.55 -7.92 1.10
CA ARG A 64 -12.29 -8.59 2.18
C ARG A 64 -12.17 -7.84 3.51
N LEU A 65 -10.98 -7.30 3.85
CA LEU A 65 -10.81 -6.43 5.01
C LEU A 65 -11.69 -5.18 4.91
N PHE A 66 -11.66 -4.45 3.77
CA PHE A 66 -12.48 -3.25 3.60
C PHE A 66 -13.98 -3.54 3.60
N GLU A 67 -14.41 -4.71 3.09
CA GLU A 67 -15.79 -5.18 3.19
C GLU A 67 -16.17 -5.43 4.64
N THR A 68 -15.32 -6.15 5.39
CA THR A 68 -15.59 -6.50 6.79
C THR A 68 -15.69 -5.27 7.69
N ILE A 69 -14.82 -4.26 7.48
CA ILE A 69 -14.90 -3.01 8.25
C ILE A 69 -15.94 -2.00 7.69
N GLY A 70 -16.70 -2.37 6.65
CA GLY A 70 -17.80 -1.57 6.12
C GLY A 70 -17.38 -0.33 5.34
N VAL A 71 -16.22 -0.37 4.67
CA VAL A 71 -15.69 0.74 3.84
C VAL A 71 -15.95 0.49 2.35
N TRP A 72 -15.91 -0.76 1.90
CA TRP A 72 -15.94 -1.14 0.49
C TRP A 72 -17.19 -0.68 -0.26
N GLN A 73 -18.36 -0.72 0.38
CA GLN A 73 -19.66 -0.42 -0.22
C GLN A 73 -19.78 1.02 -0.71
N ASN A 74 -18.93 1.91 -0.20
CA ASN A 74 -18.92 3.33 -0.53
C ASN A 74 -17.81 3.72 -1.51
N ILE A 75 -17.17 2.72 -2.15
CA ILE A 75 -16.02 2.94 -3.04
C ILE A 75 -16.35 2.46 -4.45
N GLU A 76 -16.07 3.31 -5.43
CA GLU A 76 -16.07 2.93 -6.82
C GLU A 76 -14.75 2.25 -7.20
N ALA A 77 -14.80 0.95 -7.48
CA ALA A 77 -13.64 0.15 -7.82
C ALA A 77 -13.74 -0.41 -9.24
N GLN A 78 -12.62 -0.48 -9.94
CA GLN A 78 -12.50 -1.15 -11.23
C GLN A 78 -11.88 -2.53 -11.02
N PRO A 79 -12.57 -3.64 -11.29
CA PRO A 79 -11.97 -4.97 -11.19
C PRO A 79 -10.85 -5.14 -12.22
N ILE A 80 -9.78 -5.82 -11.82
CA ILE A 80 -8.75 -6.34 -12.71
C ILE A 80 -9.14 -7.79 -13.03
N LEU A 81 -9.61 -8.01 -14.26
CA LEU A 81 -10.15 -9.30 -14.71
C LEU A 81 -9.06 -10.21 -15.27
N ASP A 82 -8.10 -9.63 -15.95
CA ASP A 82 -6.90 -10.31 -16.40
C ASP A 82 -5.66 -9.40 -16.27
N MET A 83 -4.49 -9.99 -16.22
CA MET A 83 -3.22 -9.28 -16.23
C MET A 83 -2.25 -9.94 -17.19
N VAL A 84 -1.73 -9.15 -18.12
CA VAL A 84 -0.75 -9.59 -19.11
C VAL A 84 0.62 -9.05 -18.74
N VAL A 85 1.59 -9.97 -18.66
CA VAL A 85 3.00 -9.64 -18.39
C VAL A 85 3.83 -9.89 -19.65
N THR A 86 4.58 -8.87 -20.06
CA THR A 86 5.51 -8.96 -21.21
C THR A 86 6.93 -8.54 -20.82
N ASP A 87 7.93 -9.03 -21.55
CA ASP A 87 9.32 -8.56 -21.47
C ASP A 87 9.79 -8.17 -22.88
N SER A 88 10.22 -6.93 -23.06
CA SER A 88 10.61 -6.41 -24.35
C SER A 88 11.58 -5.23 -24.23
N ARG A 89 12.25 -4.89 -25.34
CA ARG A 89 12.94 -3.61 -25.49
C ARG A 89 12.02 -2.60 -26.18
N LEU A 90 12.27 -1.33 -25.99
CA LEU A 90 11.50 -0.27 -26.66
C LEU A 90 11.62 -0.30 -28.20
N SER A 91 12.66 -0.97 -28.74
CA SER A 91 12.87 -1.18 -30.17
C SER A 91 12.12 -2.40 -30.73
N ASP A 92 11.60 -3.27 -29.87
CA ASP A 92 10.96 -4.50 -30.30
C ASP A 92 9.58 -4.21 -30.89
N VAL A 93 9.34 -4.68 -32.12
CA VAL A 93 8.07 -4.48 -32.84
C VAL A 93 6.96 -5.34 -32.22
N VAL A 94 7.32 -6.47 -31.66
CA VAL A 94 6.39 -7.41 -30.99
C VAL A 94 6.79 -7.55 -29.54
N ARG A 95 5.83 -7.43 -28.64
CA ARG A 95 5.99 -7.70 -27.22
C ARG A 95 5.47 -9.09 -26.90
N PRO A 96 6.35 -10.09 -26.77
CA PRO A 96 5.91 -11.45 -26.45
C PRO A 96 5.24 -11.47 -25.07
N VAL A 97 4.08 -12.12 -24.99
CA VAL A 97 3.40 -12.39 -23.73
C VAL A 97 4.10 -13.56 -23.04
N PHE A 98 4.56 -13.34 -21.81
CA PHE A 98 5.24 -14.34 -21.01
C PHE A 98 4.31 -15.03 -20.03
N LEU A 99 3.37 -14.26 -19.46
CA LEU A 99 2.47 -14.78 -18.45
C LEU A 99 1.14 -14.01 -18.54
N THR A 100 0.06 -14.74 -18.49
CA THR A 100 -1.30 -14.17 -18.35
C THR A 100 -1.89 -14.72 -17.07
N PHE A 101 -2.27 -13.81 -16.18
CA PHE A 101 -3.09 -14.13 -15.02
C PHE A 101 -4.54 -13.92 -15.43
N GLU A 102 -5.28 -14.99 -15.62
CA GLU A 102 -6.71 -14.98 -15.95
C GLU A 102 -7.47 -15.72 -14.86
N GLY A 103 -8.64 -15.23 -14.55
CA GLY A 103 -9.57 -15.88 -13.65
C GLY A 103 -9.62 -15.27 -12.25
N ASP A 104 -10.63 -15.72 -11.58
CA ASP A 104 -10.96 -15.30 -10.22
C ASP A 104 -10.17 -16.11 -9.18
N VAL A 105 -9.95 -15.52 -8.01
CA VAL A 105 -9.41 -16.22 -6.84
C VAL A 105 -10.43 -17.25 -6.34
N GLU A 106 -11.69 -16.84 -6.30
CA GLU A 106 -12.87 -17.66 -6.10
C GLU A 106 -13.90 -17.25 -7.17
N PRO A 107 -14.85 -18.10 -7.56
CA PRO A 107 -15.83 -17.76 -8.61
C PRO A 107 -16.50 -16.40 -8.36
N GLY A 108 -16.31 -15.45 -9.27
CA GLY A 108 -16.82 -14.06 -9.18
C GLY A 108 -15.99 -13.12 -8.32
N GLU A 109 -14.81 -13.53 -7.82
CA GLU A 109 -13.89 -12.69 -7.06
C GLU A 109 -12.61 -12.42 -7.85
N PRO A 110 -12.49 -11.25 -8.51
CA PRO A 110 -11.26 -10.81 -9.15
C PRO A 110 -10.09 -10.74 -8.17
N PHE A 111 -8.87 -11.08 -8.62
CA PHE A 111 -7.69 -11.08 -7.76
C PHE A 111 -7.32 -9.69 -7.21
N ALA A 112 -7.72 -8.62 -7.89
CA ALA A 112 -7.51 -7.24 -7.44
C ALA A 112 -8.53 -6.26 -8.07
N HIS A 113 -8.59 -5.07 -7.49
CA HIS A 113 -9.37 -3.94 -7.99
C HIS A 113 -8.52 -2.66 -7.95
N MET A 114 -8.66 -1.81 -8.95
CA MET A 114 -8.10 -0.46 -8.92
C MET A 114 -9.07 0.52 -8.26
N ILE A 115 -8.55 1.31 -7.33
CA ILE A 115 -9.30 2.36 -6.62
C ILE A 115 -8.51 3.65 -6.64
N GLU A 116 -9.17 4.77 -6.89
CA GLU A 116 -8.55 6.09 -6.74
C GLU A 116 -8.33 6.41 -5.25
N ASN A 117 -7.15 6.91 -4.91
CA ASN A 117 -6.74 7.13 -3.52
C ASN A 117 -7.60 8.16 -2.78
N SER A 118 -8.06 9.19 -3.48
CA SER A 118 -8.84 10.27 -2.86
C SER A 118 -10.21 9.80 -2.35
N PRO A 119 -11.05 9.08 -3.14
CA PRO A 119 -12.27 8.46 -2.65
C PRO A 119 -12.05 7.45 -1.52
N LEU A 120 -11.02 6.62 -1.60
CA LEU A 120 -10.69 5.66 -0.54
C LEU A 120 -10.35 6.37 0.78
N SER A 121 -9.54 7.44 0.71
CA SER A 121 -9.21 8.25 1.89
C SER A 121 -10.45 8.90 2.52
N ALA A 122 -11.35 9.42 1.69
CA ALA A 122 -12.60 10.02 2.17
C ALA A 122 -13.52 8.98 2.84
N ALA A 123 -13.69 7.80 2.22
CA ALA A 123 -14.51 6.73 2.77
C ALA A 123 -13.96 6.20 4.11
N LEU A 124 -12.65 6.00 4.22
CA LEU A 124 -12.01 5.59 5.48
C LEU A 124 -12.14 6.66 6.56
N THR A 125 -11.97 7.94 6.22
CA THR A 125 -12.11 9.05 7.18
C THR A 125 -13.53 9.14 7.70
N GLN A 126 -14.53 9.07 6.81
CA GLN A 126 -15.94 9.10 7.20
C GLN A 126 -16.27 7.90 8.10
N LYS A 127 -15.87 6.68 7.69
CA LYS A 127 -16.13 5.47 8.48
C LYS A 127 -15.46 5.53 9.85
N ALA A 128 -14.24 6.04 9.96
CA ALA A 128 -13.58 6.23 11.25
C ALA A 128 -14.36 7.19 12.17
N GLN A 129 -14.92 8.28 11.63
CA GLN A 129 -15.80 9.20 12.39
C GLN A 129 -17.08 8.50 12.85
N ASP A 130 -17.73 7.76 11.95
CA ASP A 130 -18.96 7.02 12.26
C ASP A 130 -18.75 5.98 13.38
N GLU A 131 -17.57 5.36 13.46
CA GLU A 131 -17.18 4.42 14.52
C GLU A 131 -16.70 5.13 15.81
N GLY A 132 -16.74 6.46 15.86
CA GLY A 132 -16.36 7.23 17.05
C GLY A 132 -14.84 7.29 17.30
N VAL A 133 -14.01 7.16 16.24
CA VAL A 133 -12.58 7.45 16.31
C VAL A 133 -12.36 8.95 16.49
N VAL A 134 -11.52 9.33 17.45
CA VAL A 134 -11.16 10.74 17.63
C VAL A 134 -10.10 11.12 16.59
N LEU A 135 -10.45 11.99 15.65
CA LEU A 135 -9.54 12.50 14.62
C LEU A 135 -9.03 13.90 15.01
N ARG A 136 -7.70 14.09 15.06
CA ARG A 136 -7.09 15.36 15.43
C ARG A 136 -6.05 15.82 14.40
N SER A 137 -6.23 17.02 13.87
CA SER A 137 -5.28 17.63 12.91
C SER A 137 -4.04 18.14 13.64
N SER A 138 -3.12 17.21 13.94
CA SER A 138 -1.83 17.44 14.59
C SER A 138 -0.89 16.30 14.29
N ALA A 139 0.40 16.41 14.61
CA ALA A 139 1.39 15.35 14.48
C ALA A 139 1.97 14.97 15.84
N VAL A 140 2.49 13.74 15.97
CA VAL A 140 3.34 13.35 17.10
C VAL A 140 4.65 14.12 16.99
N ALA A 141 4.87 15.05 17.91
CA ALA A 141 6.08 15.84 17.97
C ALA A 141 7.17 15.13 18.80
N ASP A 142 6.79 14.54 19.92
CA ASP A 142 7.67 13.79 20.79
C ASP A 142 6.89 12.81 21.66
N PHE A 143 7.58 11.85 22.30
CA PHE A 143 6.95 10.92 23.24
C PHE A 143 7.94 10.28 24.21
N GLU A 144 7.43 9.97 25.39
CA GLU A 144 8.11 9.20 26.43
C GLU A 144 7.31 7.90 26.70
N ARG A 145 8.01 6.85 27.08
CA ARG A 145 7.40 5.53 27.33
C ARG A 145 7.66 5.06 28.77
N PRO A 146 6.94 5.62 29.76
CA PRO A 146 6.89 5.02 31.09
C PRO A 146 6.31 3.59 31.03
N PRO A 147 6.51 2.76 32.07
CA PRO A 147 6.18 1.34 32.01
C PRO A 147 4.70 1.03 31.71
N ASP A 148 3.79 1.91 32.10
CA ASP A 148 2.33 1.71 32.03
C ASP A 148 1.63 2.45 30.89
N ARG A 149 2.30 3.39 30.21
CA ARG A 149 1.72 4.24 29.16
C ARG A 149 2.76 4.83 28.22
N VAL A 150 2.26 5.56 27.22
CA VAL A 150 3.06 6.50 26.38
C VAL A 150 2.54 7.89 26.63
N ASP A 151 3.39 8.81 27.04
CA ASP A 151 3.08 10.23 27.15
C ASP A 151 3.52 10.91 25.85
N VAL A 152 2.59 11.46 25.09
CA VAL A 152 2.82 12.01 23.73
C VAL A 152 2.59 13.51 23.74
N THR A 153 3.56 14.24 23.21
CA THR A 153 3.45 15.67 22.90
C THR A 153 3.13 15.84 21.42
N LEU A 154 2.10 16.60 21.12
CA LEU A 154 1.67 16.88 19.77
C LEU A 154 2.28 18.20 19.25
N SER A 155 2.31 18.35 17.92
CA SER A 155 2.87 19.54 17.26
C SER A 155 2.09 20.84 17.53
N ASP A 156 0.83 20.73 17.97
CA ASP A 156 0.00 21.86 18.41
C ASP A 156 0.20 22.23 19.91
N GLY A 157 1.16 21.57 20.59
CA GLY A 157 1.44 21.76 22.01
C GLY A 157 0.52 20.97 22.94
N GLY A 158 -0.45 20.22 22.43
CA GLY A 158 -1.31 19.34 23.20
C GLY A 158 -0.55 18.11 23.70
N THR A 159 -1.04 17.51 24.81
CA THR A 159 -0.49 16.27 25.38
C THR A 159 -1.56 15.17 25.48
N LEU A 160 -1.15 13.95 25.19
CA LEU A 160 -1.99 12.75 25.27
C LEU A 160 -1.24 11.65 26.01
N ALA A 161 -1.96 10.89 26.86
CA ALA A 161 -1.45 9.66 27.42
C ALA A 161 -2.16 8.47 26.77
N ALA A 162 -1.40 7.51 26.22
CA ALA A 162 -1.94 6.32 25.58
C ALA A 162 -1.36 5.03 26.20
N ARG A 163 -2.08 3.91 26.11
CA ARG A 163 -1.53 2.59 26.47
C ARG A 163 -0.59 2.06 25.38
N LEU A 164 -0.88 2.43 24.11
CA LEU A 164 -0.10 2.05 22.94
C LEU A 164 -0.03 3.20 21.95
N LEU A 165 1.16 3.49 21.40
CA LEU A 165 1.37 4.34 20.25
C LEU A 165 1.59 3.45 19.02
N VAL A 166 0.88 3.73 17.91
CA VAL A 166 1.09 3.06 16.63
C VAL A 166 1.60 4.07 15.61
N ALA A 167 2.74 3.80 14.99
CA ALA A 167 3.27 4.58 13.89
C ALA A 167 2.69 4.08 12.57
N ALA A 168 1.89 4.92 11.91
CA ALA A 168 1.34 4.77 10.57
C ALA A 168 1.64 6.01 9.71
N ASP A 169 2.70 6.75 10.05
CA ASP A 169 3.09 8.06 9.53
C ASP A 169 3.99 7.98 8.28
N GLY A 170 4.01 6.82 7.61
CA GLY A 170 4.59 6.64 6.28
C GLY A 170 6.09 6.35 6.27
N ALA A 171 6.67 6.34 5.07
CA ALA A 171 8.04 5.92 4.80
C ALA A 171 9.11 6.69 5.60
N HIS A 172 8.87 7.98 5.84
CA HIS A 172 9.73 8.87 6.63
C HIS A 172 9.19 9.04 8.06
N SER A 173 8.75 7.94 8.68
CA SER A 173 8.16 7.93 10.02
C SER A 173 9.03 8.63 11.05
N ALA A 174 8.56 9.79 11.52
CA ALA A 174 9.19 10.53 12.60
C ALA A 174 9.06 9.78 13.94
N ILE A 175 7.98 9.02 14.11
CA ILE A 175 7.76 8.19 15.31
C ILE A 175 8.80 7.07 15.36
N ARG A 176 9.04 6.36 14.24
CA ARG A 176 10.09 5.32 14.16
C ARG A 176 11.47 5.88 14.46
N GLU A 177 11.81 7.04 13.89
CA GLU A 177 13.11 7.70 14.10
C GLU A 177 13.32 8.07 15.57
N ARG A 178 12.30 8.67 16.22
CA ARG A 178 12.34 9.00 17.66
C ARG A 178 12.44 7.77 18.55
N ALA A 179 11.82 6.67 18.13
CA ALA A 179 11.95 5.38 18.82
C ALA A 179 13.35 4.75 18.67
N ALA A 180 14.24 5.36 17.89
CA ALA A 180 15.56 4.85 17.55
C ALA A 180 15.50 3.45 16.89
N ILE A 181 14.45 3.14 16.12
CA ILE A 181 14.34 1.91 15.36
C ILE A 181 14.96 2.11 13.97
N PRO A 182 16.14 1.53 13.72
CA PRO A 182 16.81 1.68 12.43
C PRO A 182 16.13 0.85 11.34
N THR A 183 16.36 1.23 10.09
CA THR A 183 15.93 0.47 8.91
C THR A 183 17.13 -0.14 8.19
N ASN A 184 16.90 -1.29 7.54
CA ASN A 184 17.79 -1.84 6.55
C ASN A 184 17.18 -1.60 5.17
N GLY A 185 17.97 -1.10 4.24
CA GLY A 185 17.44 -0.81 2.90
C GLY A 185 18.44 -0.10 2.01
N PHE A 186 17.99 0.17 0.80
CA PHE A 186 18.76 0.88 -0.22
C PHE A 186 17.83 1.52 -1.26
N SER A 187 18.35 2.51 -2.00
CA SER A 187 17.67 3.10 -3.16
C SER A 187 18.01 2.30 -4.41
N TYR A 188 17.00 2.08 -5.28
CA TYR A 188 17.22 1.42 -6.57
C TYR A 188 17.86 2.32 -7.63
N SER A 189 18.10 3.60 -7.36
CA SER A 189 18.45 4.60 -8.38
C SER A 189 17.41 4.68 -9.51
N GLN A 190 16.21 4.25 -9.24
CA GLN A 190 15.02 4.27 -10.09
C GLN A 190 13.95 5.16 -9.46
N SER A 191 13.08 5.69 -10.30
CA SER A 191 11.87 6.41 -9.87
C SER A 191 10.68 5.93 -10.68
N ALA A 192 9.51 5.91 -10.04
CA ALA A 192 8.24 5.69 -10.72
C ALA A 192 7.64 7.04 -11.14
N LEU A 193 7.41 7.22 -12.42
CA LEU A 193 6.56 8.28 -12.96
C LEU A 193 5.12 7.75 -12.95
N VAL A 194 4.24 8.47 -12.27
CA VAL A 194 2.82 8.10 -12.13
C VAL A 194 1.95 9.19 -12.76
N THR A 195 1.03 8.77 -13.62
CA THR A 195 0.02 9.66 -14.24
C THR A 195 -1.22 8.88 -14.61
N THR A 196 -2.29 9.57 -15.00
CA THR A 196 -3.51 8.97 -15.57
C THR A 196 -3.56 9.29 -17.06
N VAL A 197 -3.95 8.30 -17.85
CA VAL A 197 -4.08 8.37 -19.30
C VAL A 197 -5.52 8.07 -19.70
N ALA A 198 -6.13 8.95 -20.50
CA ALA A 198 -7.36 8.66 -21.23
C ALA A 198 -7.01 7.94 -22.54
N HIS A 199 -7.88 7.03 -22.98
CA HIS A 199 -7.69 6.28 -24.22
C HIS A 199 -9.02 6.00 -24.94
N GLU A 200 -8.94 5.74 -26.25
CA GLU A 200 -10.10 5.62 -27.11
C GLU A 200 -10.91 4.35 -26.83
N ARG A 201 -10.24 3.21 -26.68
CA ARG A 201 -10.88 1.89 -26.59
C ARG A 201 -10.98 1.43 -25.13
N ASP A 202 -11.98 0.56 -24.88
CA ASP A 202 -12.14 -0.05 -23.55
C ASP A 202 -10.98 -1.01 -23.23
N HIS A 203 -10.41 -0.88 -22.03
CA HIS A 203 -9.40 -1.80 -21.49
C HIS A 203 -9.99 -3.16 -21.07
N GLN A 204 -11.32 -3.32 -21.00
CA GLN A 204 -12.03 -4.55 -20.63
C GLN A 204 -11.59 -5.16 -19.29
N GLY A 205 -11.14 -4.32 -18.34
CA GLY A 205 -10.63 -4.77 -17.05
C GLY A 205 -9.21 -5.37 -17.09
N ARG A 206 -8.50 -5.26 -18.21
CA ARG A 206 -7.13 -5.78 -18.36
C ARG A 206 -6.11 -4.85 -17.75
N ALA A 207 -5.22 -5.39 -16.92
CA ALA A 207 -3.97 -4.79 -16.50
C ALA A 207 -2.82 -5.30 -17.38
N GLU A 208 -1.86 -4.45 -17.66
CA GLU A 208 -0.65 -4.84 -18.40
C GLU A 208 0.60 -4.42 -17.64
N GLU A 209 1.58 -5.28 -17.57
CA GLU A 209 2.89 -4.98 -17.01
C GLU A 209 3.99 -5.33 -18.01
N HIS A 210 4.59 -4.31 -18.59
CA HIS A 210 5.68 -4.43 -19.55
C HIS A 210 7.01 -4.27 -18.84
N PHE A 211 7.76 -5.36 -18.68
CA PHE A 211 9.12 -5.27 -18.19
C PHE A 211 10.03 -4.73 -19.29
N LEU A 212 10.56 -3.53 -19.04
CA LEU A 212 11.51 -2.82 -19.88
C LEU A 212 12.89 -2.79 -19.21
N PRO A 213 14.00 -2.56 -19.93
CA PRO A 213 15.34 -2.57 -19.34
C PRO A 213 15.60 -1.57 -18.21
N ALA A 214 14.82 -0.50 -18.12
CA ALA A 214 14.90 0.49 -17.04
C ALA A 214 14.02 0.12 -15.83
N GLY A 215 13.01 -0.71 -16.01
CA GLY A 215 12.05 -1.15 -15.02
C GLY A 215 10.66 -1.39 -15.63
N PRO A 216 9.69 -1.85 -14.82
CA PRO A 216 8.35 -2.13 -15.28
C PRO A 216 7.59 -0.86 -15.69
N PHE A 217 6.75 -1.00 -16.72
CA PHE A 217 5.76 -0.04 -17.17
C PHE A 217 4.38 -0.69 -17.06
N ALA A 218 3.59 -0.26 -16.08
CA ALA A 218 2.27 -0.81 -15.82
C ALA A 218 1.16 0.10 -16.38
N ILE A 219 0.16 -0.52 -17.02
CA ILE A 219 -1.10 0.06 -17.46
C ILE A 219 -2.19 -0.59 -16.62
N LEU A 220 -2.83 0.17 -15.75
CA LEU A 220 -3.76 -0.35 -14.76
C LEU A 220 -5.16 0.22 -15.03
N PRO A 221 -6.20 -0.62 -15.25
CA PRO A 221 -7.51 -0.16 -15.65
C PRO A 221 -8.16 0.71 -14.56
N LEU A 222 -8.76 1.84 -14.93
CA LEU A 222 -9.55 2.66 -14.04
C LEU A 222 -11.02 2.67 -14.47
N LYS A 223 -11.91 2.92 -13.53
CA LYS A 223 -13.32 3.08 -13.83
C LYS A 223 -13.51 4.18 -14.87
N ARG A 224 -14.40 3.93 -15.83
CA ARG A 224 -14.73 4.88 -16.89
C ARG A 224 -15.21 6.20 -16.28
N ASP A 225 -14.60 7.29 -16.72
CA ASP A 225 -14.99 8.64 -16.31
C ASP A 225 -16.11 9.17 -17.21
N PRO A 226 -17.13 9.86 -16.68
CA PRO A 226 -18.25 10.35 -17.50
C PRO A 226 -17.84 11.44 -18.52
N VAL A 227 -16.72 12.14 -18.27
CA VAL A 227 -16.28 13.26 -19.12
C VAL A 227 -15.18 12.81 -20.10
N VAL A 228 -14.15 12.14 -19.60
CA VAL A 228 -12.97 11.78 -20.41
C VAL A 228 -13.06 10.36 -20.98
N GLY A 229 -14.03 9.54 -20.58
CA GLY A 229 -14.23 8.20 -21.12
C GLY A 229 -13.35 7.14 -20.46
N HIS A 230 -12.76 6.25 -21.28
CA HIS A 230 -11.88 5.18 -20.81
C HIS A 230 -10.55 5.76 -20.33
N ARG A 231 -10.04 5.22 -19.24
CA ARG A 231 -8.79 5.71 -18.63
C ARG A 231 -8.04 4.61 -17.87
N SER A 232 -6.74 4.78 -17.77
CA SER A 232 -5.85 3.88 -17.02
C SER A 232 -4.86 4.68 -16.18
N SER A 233 -4.48 4.14 -15.04
CA SER A 233 -3.35 4.63 -14.25
C SER A 233 -2.05 4.05 -14.80
N ILE A 234 -1.05 4.88 -14.97
CA ILE A 234 0.28 4.47 -15.43
C ILE A 234 1.25 4.53 -14.26
N VAL A 235 2.00 3.44 -14.08
CA VAL A 235 3.17 3.40 -13.21
C VAL A 235 4.37 3.04 -14.08
N TRP A 236 5.18 4.04 -14.35
CA TRP A 236 6.30 3.95 -15.28
C TRP A 236 7.61 4.06 -14.52
N THR A 237 8.32 2.94 -14.37
CA THR A 237 9.62 2.90 -13.72
C THR A 237 10.72 3.24 -14.70
N GLU A 238 11.58 4.18 -14.32
CA GLU A 238 12.75 4.60 -15.06
C GLU A 238 13.94 4.85 -14.13
N ARG A 239 15.16 4.97 -14.71
CA ARG A 239 16.31 5.48 -13.96
C ARG A 239 16.00 6.88 -13.43
N ALA A 240 16.39 7.21 -12.22
CA ALA A 240 15.97 8.46 -11.55
C ALA A 240 16.25 9.73 -12.36
N GLN A 241 17.42 9.80 -13.02
CA GLN A 241 17.78 10.95 -13.88
C GLN A 241 16.88 11.03 -15.13
N GLU A 242 16.57 9.88 -15.74
CA GLU A 242 15.72 9.81 -16.91
C GLU A 242 14.26 10.13 -16.58
N ALA A 243 13.75 9.63 -15.45
CA ALA A 243 12.42 9.98 -14.95
C ALA A 243 12.28 11.50 -14.75
N ALA A 244 13.29 12.14 -14.17
CA ALA A 244 13.32 13.60 -13.99
C ALA A 244 13.33 14.35 -15.33
N ARG A 245 14.08 13.84 -16.34
CA ARG A 245 14.10 14.39 -17.70
C ARG A 245 12.73 14.27 -18.36
N ILE A 246 12.13 13.07 -18.33
CA ILE A 246 10.86 12.78 -19.00
C ILE A 246 9.71 13.60 -18.41
N VAL A 247 9.63 13.73 -17.09
CA VAL A 247 8.54 14.50 -16.45
C VAL A 247 8.59 15.98 -16.83
N ALA A 248 9.78 16.51 -17.13
CA ALA A 248 10.00 17.91 -17.51
C ALA A 248 9.82 18.18 -19.02
N LEU A 249 9.58 17.14 -19.84
CA LEU A 249 9.39 17.30 -21.29
C LEU A 249 8.14 18.16 -21.59
N PRO A 250 8.18 18.97 -22.66
CA PRO A 250 6.99 19.57 -23.25
C PRO A 250 5.94 18.50 -23.59
N GLU A 251 4.66 18.89 -23.62
CA GLU A 251 3.55 17.94 -23.84
C GLU A 251 3.72 17.03 -25.06
N PRO A 252 4.09 17.53 -26.27
CA PRO A 252 4.25 16.67 -27.44
C PRO A 252 5.37 15.63 -27.28
N ASP A 253 6.49 16.01 -26.66
CA ASP A 253 7.64 15.11 -26.47
C ASP A 253 7.34 14.07 -25.38
N PHE A 254 6.64 14.47 -24.32
CA PHE A 254 6.16 13.55 -23.28
C PHE A 254 5.16 12.54 -23.86
N HIS A 255 4.23 13.02 -24.69
CA HIS A 255 3.26 12.17 -25.37
C HIS A 255 3.95 11.11 -26.24
N ALA A 256 4.93 11.49 -27.03
CA ALA A 256 5.69 10.56 -27.86
C ALA A 256 6.44 9.48 -27.04
N GLU A 257 7.03 9.87 -25.90
CA GLU A 257 7.68 8.91 -25.00
C GLU A 257 6.66 7.98 -24.31
N LEU A 258 5.48 8.50 -23.97
CA LEU A 258 4.39 7.72 -23.39
C LEU A 258 3.83 6.71 -24.40
N GLU A 259 3.47 7.17 -25.62
CA GLU A 259 2.90 6.33 -26.68
C GLU A 259 3.84 5.19 -27.07
N ARG A 260 5.13 5.45 -27.14
CA ARG A 260 6.16 4.44 -27.44
C ARG A 260 6.16 3.27 -26.45
N ARG A 261 5.80 3.53 -25.17
CA ARG A 261 5.72 2.52 -24.11
C ARG A 261 4.33 1.91 -23.96
N PHE A 262 3.32 2.75 -24.08
CA PHE A 262 1.92 2.35 -23.96
C PHE A 262 1.47 1.47 -25.15
N GLY A 263 1.90 1.81 -26.36
CA GLY A 263 1.45 1.15 -27.58
C GLY A 263 0.11 1.71 -28.09
N LEU A 264 -0.40 1.15 -29.18
CA LEU A 264 -1.58 1.65 -29.88
C LEU A 264 -2.83 0.75 -29.76
N HIS A 265 -2.78 -0.31 -28.94
CA HIS A 265 -3.88 -1.28 -28.85
C HIS A 265 -5.15 -0.69 -28.26
N LEU A 266 -5.06 0.31 -27.37
CA LEU A 266 -6.19 1.06 -26.84
C LEU A 266 -6.56 2.32 -27.65
N GLY A 267 -5.99 2.49 -28.86
CA GLY A 267 -6.25 3.63 -29.74
C GLY A 267 -5.43 4.87 -29.33
N GLU A 268 -5.97 6.05 -29.65
CA GLU A 268 -5.37 7.32 -29.25
C GLU A 268 -5.33 7.46 -27.73
N ILE A 269 -4.24 8.04 -27.22
CA ILE A 269 -4.02 8.22 -25.78
C ILE A 269 -3.72 9.69 -25.45
N ASN A 270 -4.13 10.13 -24.27
CA ASN A 270 -3.80 11.46 -23.76
C ASN A 270 -3.52 11.40 -22.25
N ALA A 271 -2.40 11.95 -21.80
CA ALA A 271 -2.12 12.11 -20.37
C ALA A 271 -3.05 13.20 -19.81
N ILE A 272 -3.87 12.85 -18.82
CA ILE A 272 -4.86 13.74 -18.22
C ILE A 272 -4.58 14.02 -16.74
N GLY A 273 -3.71 13.25 -16.12
CA GLY A 273 -3.31 13.42 -14.72
C GLY A 273 -2.00 14.19 -14.55
N PRO A 274 -1.72 14.64 -13.32
CA PRO A 274 -0.44 15.24 -13.01
C PRO A 274 0.69 14.21 -13.17
N ARG A 275 1.81 14.64 -13.72
CA ARG A 275 3.02 13.83 -13.81
C ARG A 275 3.76 13.88 -12.48
N ARG A 276 3.79 12.79 -11.74
CA ARG A 276 4.46 12.69 -10.43
C ARG A 276 5.63 11.73 -10.51
N VAL A 277 6.75 12.09 -9.90
CA VAL A 277 7.93 11.24 -9.79
C VAL A 277 8.13 10.86 -8.35
N LEU A 278 8.22 9.56 -8.09
CA LEU A 278 8.40 8.97 -6.76
C LEU A 278 9.69 8.14 -6.76
N PRO A 279 10.67 8.44 -5.89
CA PRO A 279 11.88 7.63 -5.79
C PRO A 279 11.53 6.23 -5.29
N LEU A 280 12.22 5.21 -5.84
CA LEU A 280 12.02 3.82 -5.47
C LEU A 280 13.14 3.31 -4.57
N GLY A 281 12.76 2.53 -3.56
CA GLY A 281 13.68 1.94 -2.60
C GLY A 281 13.11 0.71 -1.92
N LEU A 282 13.96 -0.02 -1.26
CA LEU A 282 13.61 -1.05 -0.29
C LEU A 282 14.05 -0.55 1.09
N SER A 283 13.16 -0.58 2.07
CA SER A 283 13.47 -0.24 3.46
C SER A 283 12.61 -1.10 4.38
N VAL A 284 13.24 -1.78 5.33
CA VAL A 284 12.55 -2.61 6.33
C VAL A 284 13.09 -2.25 7.72
N ALA A 285 12.21 -1.91 8.64
CA ALA A 285 12.57 -1.64 10.03
C ALA A 285 13.17 -2.88 10.69
N ARG A 286 14.21 -2.72 11.49
CA ARG A 286 14.87 -3.83 12.21
C ARG A 286 13.97 -4.45 13.26
N ALA A 287 13.04 -3.68 13.82
CA ALA A 287 11.97 -4.15 14.69
C ALA A 287 10.66 -3.47 14.29
N PHE A 288 9.56 -4.20 14.34
CA PHE A 288 8.22 -3.65 14.08
C PHE A 288 7.54 -3.20 15.36
N VAL A 289 8.14 -3.55 16.51
CA VAL A 289 7.62 -3.20 17.82
C VAL A 289 8.74 -2.79 18.77
N ALA A 290 8.36 -2.01 19.76
CA ALA A 290 9.11 -1.77 20.98
C ALA A 290 8.09 -1.70 22.13
N GLU A 291 8.54 -1.56 23.37
CA GLU A 291 7.62 -1.37 24.50
C GLU A 291 6.66 -0.23 24.21
N ARG A 292 5.35 -0.50 24.22
CA ARG A 292 4.25 0.46 23.96
C ARG A 292 4.28 1.14 22.59
N LEU A 293 4.95 0.53 21.61
CA LEU A 293 5.05 1.05 20.24
C LEU A 293 4.95 -0.07 19.22
N ALA A 294 4.11 0.14 18.19
CA ALA A 294 4.06 -0.70 16.99
C ALA A 294 4.19 0.14 15.73
N LEU A 295 4.80 -0.42 14.69
CA LEU A 295 4.91 0.19 13.35
C LEU A 295 4.01 -0.59 12.38
N VAL A 296 3.29 0.09 11.49
CA VAL A 296 2.46 -0.51 10.43
C VAL A 296 2.68 0.18 9.09
N GLY A 297 2.53 -0.57 8.00
CA GLY A 297 2.66 -0.07 6.64
C GLY A 297 4.04 0.51 6.35
N ASP A 298 4.08 1.62 5.63
CA ASP A 298 5.34 2.23 5.19
C ASP A 298 6.26 2.67 6.36
N ALA A 299 5.71 2.89 7.56
CA ALA A 299 6.52 3.15 8.74
C ALA A 299 7.36 1.93 9.14
N ALA A 300 6.87 0.70 8.88
CA ALA A 300 7.59 -0.54 9.11
C ALA A 300 8.40 -1.00 7.89
N HIS A 301 7.86 -0.83 6.68
CA HIS A 301 8.51 -1.32 5.47
C HIS A 301 8.07 -0.58 4.21
N VAL A 302 9.01 -0.29 3.34
CA VAL A 302 8.79 0.21 1.98
C VAL A 302 9.37 -0.84 1.03
N ILE A 303 8.59 -1.28 0.05
CA ILE A 303 9.03 -2.26 -0.95
C ILE A 303 8.88 -1.69 -2.36
N HIS A 304 9.53 -2.32 -3.35
CA HIS A 304 9.37 -1.95 -4.75
C HIS A 304 7.90 -2.12 -5.17
N PRO A 305 7.29 -1.15 -5.89
CA PRO A 305 5.85 -1.15 -6.22
C PRO A 305 5.44 -2.18 -7.29
N ILE A 306 6.27 -3.16 -7.63
CA ILE A 306 5.91 -4.26 -8.54
C ILE A 306 4.61 -4.89 -8.05
N ALA A 307 3.65 -5.01 -8.95
CA ALA A 307 2.31 -5.54 -8.69
C ALA A 307 1.52 -4.81 -7.58
N GLY A 308 1.85 -3.55 -7.25
CA GLY A 308 1.09 -2.73 -6.29
C GLY A 308 1.06 -3.24 -4.85
N GLN A 309 2.08 -4.01 -4.40
CA GLN A 309 2.04 -4.72 -3.13
C GLN A 309 2.25 -3.85 -1.87
N GLY A 310 2.79 -2.64 -1.97
CA GLY A 310 3.13 -1.83 -0.79
C GLY A 310 1.95 -1.58 0.15
N LEU A 311 0.84 -1.05 -0.37
CA LEU A 311 -0.37 -0.81 0.43
C LEU A 311 -0.97 -2.12 0.96
N ASN A 312 -1.04 -3.17 0.14
CA ASN A 312 -1.63 -4.44 0.54
C ASN A 312 -0.86 -5.11 1.69
N MET A 313 0.46 -4.97 1.71
CA MET A 313 1.28 -5.40 2.85
C MET A 313 1.00 -4.60 4.12
N GLY A 314 0.82 -3.28 4.00
CA GLY A 314 0.41 -2.44 5.11
C GLY A 314 -0.97 -2.83 5.66
N LEU A 315 -1.92 -3.22 4.81
CA LEU A 315 -3.23 -3.74 5.24
C LEU A 315 -3.13 -5.13 5.87
N LYS A 316 -2.16 -5.96 5.45
CA LYS A 316 -1.82 -7.19 6.18
C LYS A 316 -1.32 -6.90 7.60
N ASP A 317 -0.50 -5.85 7.77
CA ASP A 317 -0.06 -5.42 9.12
C ASP A 317 -1.23 -4.98 9.97
N VAL A 318 -2.13 -4.17 9.38
CA VAL A 318 -3.36 -3.71 10.06
C VAL A 318 -4.19 -4.88 10.56
N ALA A 319 -4.46 -5.86 9.71
CA ALA A 319 -5.26 -7.02 10.07
C ALA A 319 -4.61 -7.84 11.19
N ALA A 320 -3.30 -8.10 11.10
CA ALA A 320 -2.56 -8.85 12.10
C ALA A 320 -2.47 -8.11 13.44
N LEU A 321 -2.15 -6.81 13.41
CA LEU A 321 -2.08 -6.02 14.64
C LEU A 321 -3.44 -5.88 15.30
N ALA A 322 -4.50 -5.60 14.52
CA ALA A 322 -5.86 -5.52 15.05
C ALA A 322 -6.29 -6.82 15.74
N GLU A 323 -6.07 -7.98 15.10
CA GLU A 323 -6.41 -9.29 15.69
C GLU A 323 -5.64 -9.55 16.98
N VAL A 324 -4.33 -9.29 17.00
CA VAL A 324 -3.49 -9.45 18.20
C VAL A 324 -3.95 -8.56 19.36
N LEU A 325 -4.27 -7.29 19.06
CA LEU A 325 -4.71 -6.34 20.08
C LEU A 325 -6.11 -6.66 20.61
N VAL A 326 -7.05 -7.01 19.72
CA VAL A 326 -8.43 -7.39 20.12
C VAL A 326 -8.41 -8.63 20.99
N ASP A 327 -7.69 -9.68 20.61
CA ASP A 327 -7.53 -10.89 21.41
C ASP A 327 -6.94 -10.59 22.79
N ALA A 328 -5.87 -9.76 22.84
CA ALA A 328 -5.20 -9.40 24.09
C ALA A 328 -6.13 -8.62 25.03
N VAL A 329 -6.84 -7.62 24.51
CA VAL A 329 -7.75 -6.78 25.33
C VAL A 329 -8.93 -7.59 25.84
N ARG A 330 -9.50 -8.49 25.03
CA ARG A 330 -10.58 -9.39 25.46
C ARG A 330 -10.16 -10.35 26.57
N LEU A 331 -8.88 -10.72 26.62
CA LEU A 331 -8.30 -11.52 27.71
C LEU A 331 -7.86 -10.68 28.93
N GLY A 332 -8.08 -9.35 28.90
CA GLY A 332 -7.67 -8.45 29.97
C GLY A 332 -6.17 -8.15 29.98
N LEU A 333 -5.44 -8.47 28.90
CA LEU A 333 -4.02 -8.20 28.79
C LEU A 333 -3.77 -6.73 28.39
N ASP A 334 -2.57 -6.22 28.68
CA ASP A 334 -2.17 -4.88 28.28
C ASP A 334 -1.75 -4.85 26.80
N PRO A 335 -2.50 -4.11 25.92
CA PRO A 335 -2.21 -4.03 24.50
C PRO A 335 -0.83 -3.39 24.18
N GLY A 336 -0.27 -2.60 25.12
CA GLY A 336 1.04 -1.98 24.98
C GLY A 336 2.20 -2.85 25.43
N SER A 337 1.95 -4.00 26.07
CA SER A 337 3.03 -4.86 26.55
C SER A 337 3.82 -5.50 25.39
N LEU A 338 5.13 -5.57 25.55
CA LEU A 338 6.01 -6.13 24.51
C LEU A 338 5.63 -7.58 24.16
N ALA A 339 5.20 -8.39 25.13
CA ALA A 339 4.80 -9.77 24.92
C ALA A 339 3.60 -9.90 23.95
N VAL A 340 2.63 -8.97 24.03
CA VAL A 340 1.50 -8.89 23.08
C VAL A 340 1.99 -8.45 21.72
N LEU A 341 2.78 -7.39 21.66
CA LEU A 341 3.25 -6.79 20.40
C LEU A 341 4.21 -7.72 19.64
N GLU A 342 5.01 -8.53 20.34
CA GLU A 342 5.88 -9.52 19.69
C GLU A 342 5.11 -10.61 18.93
N ARG A 343 3.85 -10.92 19.28
CA ARG A 343 3.00 -11.83 18.48
C ARG A 343 2.78 -11.24 17.08
N TYR A 344 2.44 -9.96 17.00
CA TYR A 344 2.30 -9.23 15.75
C TYR A 344 3.63 -9.23 14.96
N GLN A 345 4.75 -8.89 15.60
CA GLN A 345 6.06 -8.83 14.93
C GLN A 345 6.46 -10.20 14.36
N ARG A 346 6.29 -11.30 15.11
CA ARG A 346 6.61 -12.67 14.64
C ARG A 346 5.74 -13.04 13.42
N TRP A 347 4.47 -12.66 13.44
CA TRP A 347 3.56 -12.95 12.35
C TRP A 347 3.94 -12.22 11.06
N ARG A 348 4.31 -10.94 11.16
CA ARG A 348 4.50 -10.08 9.98
C ARG A 348 5.90 -10.03 9.42
N ARG A 349 6.92 -10.16 10.30
CA ARG A 349 8.29 -9.87 9.89
C ARG A 349 8.83 -10.83 8.83
N PHE A 350 8.53 -12.12 8.95
CA PHE A 350 8.97 -13.10 7.96
C PHE A 350 8.36 -12.84 6.59
N ASP A 351 7.03 -12.66 6.52
CA ASP A 351 6.31 -12.34 5.28
C ASP A 351 6.86 -11.08 4.61
N THR A 352 7.09 -10.04 5.42
CA THR A 352 7.60 -8.75 4.91
C THR A 352 8.99 -8.88 4.30
N VAL A 353 9.90 -9.57 4.99
CA VAL A 353 11.27 -9.80 4.48
C VAL A 353 11.23 -10.68 3.22
N ALA A 354 10.44 -11.74 3.22
CA ALA A 354 10.28 -12.62 2.08
C ALA A 354 9.74 -11.88 0.85
N MET A 355 8.68 -11.07 1.02
CA MET A 355 8.12 -10.23 -0.06
C MET A 355 9.12 -9.17 -0.54
N GLY A 356 9.83 -8.51 0.37
CA GLY A 356 10.87 -7.54 0.02
C GLY A 356 11.98 -8.16 -0.84
N LEU A 357 12.45 -9.35 -0.48
CA LEU A 357 13.45 -10.09 -1.26
C LEU A 357 12.89 -10.58 -2.60
N ALA A 358 11.64 -11.02 -2.64
CA ALA A 358 10.98 -11.46 -3.87
C ALA A 358 10.84 -10.30 -4.87
N THR A 359 10.34 -9.14 -4.42
CA THR A 359 10.19 -7.95 -5.28
C THR A 359 11.53 -7.38 -5.70
N ASP A 360 12.55 -7.37 -4.83
CA ASP A 360 13.93 -7.00 -5.20
C ASP A 360 14.51 -7.95 -6.24
N GLY A 361 14.35 -9.26 -6.03
CA GLY A 361 14.79 -10.29 -6.96
C GLY A 361 14.14 -10.14 -8.34
N LEU A 362 12.83 -9.91 -8.39
CA LEU A 362 12.10 -9.66 -9.62
C LEU A 362 12.59 -8.37 -10.29
N ASN A 363 12.70 -7.26 -9.54
CA ASN A 363 13.20 -6.01 -10.11
C ASN A 363 14.60 -6.20 -10.73
N ARG A 364 15.54 -6.83 -10.04
CA ARG A 364 16.90 -7.08 -10.57
C ARG A 364 16.91 -8.03 -11.75
N LEU A 365 16.04 -9.04 -11.72
CA LEU A 365 15.94 -10.03 -12.80
C LEU A 365 15.41 -9.38 -14.09
N PHE A 366 14.46 -8.44 -14.00
CA PHE A 366 13.81 -7.83 -15.16
C PHE A 366 14.41 -6.49 -15.56
N SER A 367 14.96 -5.69 -14.63
CA SER A 367 15.54 -4.38 -14.89
C SER A 367 17.03 -4.48 -15.23
N ASN A 368 17.37 -5.16 -16.33
CA ASN A 368 18.74 -5.27 -16.83
C ASN A 368 18.78 -5.45 -18.35
N GLN A 369 19.98 -5.37 -18.93
CA GLN A 369 20.23 -5.50 -20.36
C GLN A 369 20.89 -6.83 -20.77
N SER A 370 21.00 -7.80 -19.86
CA SER A 370 21.68 -9.06 -20.10
C SER A 370 20.83 -10.02 -20.92
N ASP A 371 21.29 -10.37 -22.11
CA ASP A 371 20.60 -11.34 -22.98
C ASP A 371 20.58 -12.74 -22.37
N LEU A 372 21.59 -13.11 -21.56
CA LEU A 372 21.63 -14.41 -20.86
C LEU A 372 20.54 -14.50 -19.79
N LEU A 373 20.35 -13.42 -18.97
CA LEU A 373 19.31 -13.39 -17.98
C LEU A 373 17.92 -13.36 -18.64
N ARG A 374 17.78 -12.74 -19.80
CA ARG A 374 16.55 -12.76 -20.60
C ARG A 374 16.18 -14.18 -21.01
N LEU A 375 17.15 -14.95 -21.54
CA LEU A 375 16.91 -16.34 -21.92
C LEU A 375 16.46 -17.21 -20.71
N VAL A 376 17.08 -17.02 -19.54
CA VAL A 376 16.68 -17.72 -18.30
C VAL A 376 15.27 -17.34 -17.87
N ARG A 377 14.89 -16.06 -17.97
CA ARG A 377 13.53 -15.57 -17.68
C ARG A 377 12.51 -16.19 -18.63
N ASP A 378 12.79 -16.16 -19.93
CA ASP A 378 11.89 -16.69 -20.97
C ASP A 378 11.56 -18.16 -20.73
N VAL A 379 12.58 -18.97 -20.39
CA VAL A 379 12.39 -20.38 -20.05
C VAL A 379 11.63 -20.53 -18.73
N GLY A 380 12.00 -19.77 -17.69
CA GLY A 380 11.39 -19.87 -16.35
C GLY A 380 9.91 -19.48 -16.36
N LEU A 381 9.56 -18.33 -16.95
CA LEU A 381 8.17 -17.88 -17.03
C LEU A 381 7.32 -18.74 -17.97
N GLY A 382 7.88 -19.20 -19.08
CA GLY A 382 7.20 -20.16 -19.97
C GLY A 382 6.89 -21.50 -19.29
N MET A 383 7.67 -21.92 -18.28
CA MET A 383 7.35 -23.05 -17.43
C MET A 383 6.21 -22.75 -16.46
N VAL A 384 6.19 -21.55 -15.85
CA VAL A 384 5.10 -21.12 -14.93
C VAL A 384 3.76 -21.10 -15.66
N ASP A 385 3.72 -20.54 -16.87
CA ASP A 385 2.48 -20.44 -17.65
C ASP A 385 1.90 -21.81 -18.05
N ARG A 386 2.78 -22.81 -18.21
CA ARG A 386 2.40 -24.20 -18.58
C ARG A 386 1.99 -25.07 -17.39
N LEU A 387 2.22 -24.63 -16.14
CA LEU A 387 1.93 -25.41 -14.94
C LEU A 387 0.77 -24.77 -14.16
N PRO A 388 -0.49 -25.22 -14.35
CA PRO A 388 -1.69 -24.61 -13.73
C PRO A 388 -1.60 -24.49 -12.21
N ALA A 389 -1.04 -25.48 -11.53
CA ALA A 389 -0.87 -25.44 -10.07
C ALA A 389 0.08 -24.34 -9.61
N LEU A 390 1.17 -24.11 -10.35
CA LEU A 390 2.13 -23.06 -10.06
C LEU A 390 1.54 -21.67 -10.35
N LYS A 391 0.81 -21.54 -11.46
CA LYS A 391 0.06 -20.32 -11.81
C LYS A 391 -0.96 -19.95 -10.74
N GLN A 392 -1.74 -20.92 -10.26
CA GLN A 392 -2.71 -20.73 -9.14
C GLN A 392 -2.01 -20.29 -7.84
N LEU A 393 -0.84 -20.86 -7.53
CA LEU A 393 -0.08 -20.42 -6.36
C LEU A 393 0.35 -18.94 -6.48
N PHE A 394 0.83 -18.52 -7.65
CA PHE A 394 1.19 -17.13 -7.90
C PHE A 394 -0.02 -16.18 -7.82
N ILE A 395 -1.17 -16.57 -8.35
CA ILE A 395 -2.42 -15.79 -8.26
C ILE A 395 -2.82 -15.63 -6.78
N ARG A 396 -2.80 -16.71 -6.00
CA ARG A 396 -3.13 -16.65 -4.56
C ARG A 396 -2.14 -15.84 -3.75
N GLU A 397 -0.84 -15.90 -4.08
CA GLU A 397 0.18 -15.05 -3.46
C GLU A 397 -0.07 -13.56 -3.80
N ALA A 398 -0.29 -13.25 -5.08
CA ALA A 398 -0.62 -11.91 -5.54
C ALA A 398 -1.93 -11.38 -4.91
N ALA A 399 -2.90 -12.26 -4.67
CA ALA A 399 -4.16 -11.93 -3.98
C ALA A 399 -4.02 -11.78 -2.45
N GLY A 400 -2.85 -12.07 -1.89
CA GLY A 400 -2.57 -11.96 -0.46
C GLY A 400 -3.16 -13.09 0.41
N LEU A 401 -3.46 -14.24 -0.19
CA LEU A 401 -4.16 -15.38 0.43
C LEU A 401 -3.25 -16.58 0.74
N VAL A 402 -1.94 -16.39 0.75
CA VAL A 402 -0.97 -17.44 1.11
C VAL A 402 -0.39 -17.18 2.49
N GLY A 403 -0.06 -18.27 3.20
CA GLY A 403 0.47 -18.24 4.56
C GLY A 403 -0.62 -18.18 5.63
N GLU A 404 -0.25 -17.72 6.80
CA GLU A 404 -1.16 -17.53 7.93
C GLU A 404 -1.90 -16.20 7.78
N VAL A 405 -3.12 -16.27 7.22
CA VAL A 405 -3.92 -15.09 6.86
C VAL A 405 -4.75 -14.63 8.05
N PRO A 406 -4.63 -13.35 8.49
CA PRO A 406 -5.47 -12.77 9.54
C PRO A 406 -6.98 -12.82 9.22
N LYS A 407 -7.84 -12.84 10.26
CA LYS A 407 -9.31 -12.92 10.14
C LYS A 407 -9.88 -11.89 9.16
N LEU A 408 -9.56 -10.62 9.34
CA LEU A 408 -10.09 -9.56 8.47
C LEU A 408 -9.78 -9.78 6.98
N LEU A 409 -8.63 -10.37 6.65
CA LEU A 409 -8.25 -10.68 5.27
C LEU A 409 -8.93 -11.95 4.73
N ARG A 410 -9.53 -12.75 5.61
CA ARG A 410 -10.42 -13.86 5.24
C ARG A 410 -11.89 -13.44 5.15
N GLY A 411 -12.19 -12.15 5.44
CA GLY A 411 -13.55 -11.64 5.50
C GLY A 411 -14.28 -11.96 6.82
N GLU A 412 -13.53 -12.33 7.85
CA GLU A 412 -14.06 -12.66 9.19
C GLU A 412 -13.90 -11.46 10.14
N ALA A 413 -14.93 -11.13 10.90
CA ALA A 413 -14.87 -10.10 11.94
C ALA A 413 -13.92 -10.50 13.08
N LEU A 414 -13.38 -9.50 13.79
CA LEU A 414 -12.51 -9.67 14.96
C LEU A 414 -13.30 -10.08 16.21
#